data_a902543bba362317fd659d3d8eb4e24a
#
_entry.id   a902543bba362317fd659d3d8eb4e24a
#
_cell.length_a   1.000
_cell.length_b   1.000
_cell.length_c   1.000
_cell.angle_alpha   90.00
_cell.angle_beta   90.00
_cell.angle_gamma   90.00
#
_symmetry.space_group_name_H-M   'P 1'
#
loop_
_entity.id
_entity.type
_entity.pdbx_description
1 polymer ?
#
loop_
_entity_poly.entity_id
_entity_poly.type
_entity_poly.pdbx_seq_one_letter_code
_entity_poly.pdbx_strand_id
1 'polypeptide(L)'
;MFRLAHISDIHLGPLPDVPIRDLLSKRITGYVNWHRNRRKHLFGNTLELLLEQMQTHAPDHIAVTGDLVNLATEVEIRNAALWLSGVGEPIDVSVVPGNHDAYVPGAAGRAAAAWNDYMAGDGDVLAEARKFPYVRRRGNVAIVGCSTAVATPPFSANGYFSGGQARRTLDLLRQLGDEGLARVVLIHHPPIRGAAANHKRMVGIRRFGAVMREAGAELVLHGHTHLNTRYTLPGREGPVPVICIASASQSPGGKKPPAGFNLFDIEGEPGRWQIHHKRYALNDDARTFSVTADEVL
;
A
#
# COMPACT_ATOMS: atom_id res chain seq x y z
N MET A 1 -5.00 22.66 -3.49
CA MET A 1 -4.06 21.73 -2.84
C MET A 1 -4.86 20.52 -2.39
N PHE A 2 -4.38 19.31 -2.66
CA PHE A 2 -4.96 18.04 -2.18
C PHE A 2 -3.90 17.31 -1.36
N ARG A 3 -4.25 16.92 -0.13
CA ARG A 3 -3.33 16.28 0.80
C ARG A 3 -3.59 14.78 0.90
N LEU A 4 -2.64 13.99 0.45
CA LEU A 4 -2.67 12.53 0.52
C LEU A 4 -1.75 12.01 1.62
N ALA A 5 -2.30 11.26 2.59
CA ALA A 5 -1.49 10.49 3.51
C ALA A 5 -1.23 9.08 2.96
N HIS A 6 -0.05 8.52 3.24
CA HIS A 6 0.33 7.18 2.81
C HIS A 6 0.92 6.38 3.96
N ILE A 7 0.35 5.22 4.21
CA ILE A 7 0.82 4.20 5.15
C ILE A 7 0.85 2.83 4.48
N SER A 8 1.62 1.89 5.04
CA SER A 8 1.74 0.54 4.51
C SER A 8 2.12 -0.47 5.58
N ASP A 9 1.95 -1.76 5.25
CA ASP A 9 2.45 -2.88 6.06
C ASP A 9 1.98 -2.79 7.51
N ILE A 10 0.66 -2.73 7.68
CA ILE A 10 -0.03 -2.52 8.95
C ILE A 10 0.17 -3.70 9.89
N HIS A 11 0.06 -4.93 9.36
CA HIS A 11 0.27 -6.17 10.09
C HIS A 11 -0.42 -6.18 11.46
N LEU A 12 -1.73 -5.94 11.46
CA LEU A 12 -2.54 -5.82 12.67
C LEU A 12 -2.23 -6.93 13.68
N GLY A 13 -1.95 -6.54 14.89
CA GLY A 13 -1.69 -7.42 16.02
C GLY A 13 -2.65 -7.16 17.18
N PRO A 14 -2.63 -8.02 18.20
CA PRO A 14 -1.90 -9.30 18.27
C PRO A 14 -2.49 -10.35 17.32
N LEU A 15 -1.65 -11.33 16.90
CA LEU A 15 -2.13 -12.46 16.11
C LEU A 15 -3.18 -13.23 16.92
N PRO A 16 -4.39 -13.45 16.41
CA PRO A 16 -5.41 -14.24 17.10
C PRO A 16 -4.96 -15.71 17.24
N ASP A 17 -5.63 -16.46 18.09
CA ASP A 17 -5.41 -17.91 18.19
C ASP A 17 -5.67 -18.56 16.83
N VAL A 18 -4.65 -19.24 16.31
CA VAL A 18 -4.71 -19.89 15.00
C VAL A 18 -4.99 -21.37 15.18
N PRO A 19 -6.13 -21.88 14.70
CA PRO A 19 -6.43 -23.31 14.77
C PRO A 19 -5.36 -24.15 14.07
N ILE A 20 -5.04 -25.33 14.62
CA ILE A 20 -4.04 -26.26 14.06
C ILE A 20 -4.33 -26.58 12.58
N ARG A 21 -5.60 -26.76 12.21
CA ARG A 21 -6.02 -26.98 10.82
C ARG A 21 -5.57 -25.90 9.85
N ASP A 22 -5.53 -24.64 10.30
CA ASP A 22 -5.10 -23.50 9.50
C ASP A 22 -3.58 -23.48 9.34
N LEU A 23 -2.84 -24.03 10.31
CA LEU A 23 -1.39 -24.19 10.26
C LEU A 23 -0.94 -25.33 9.34
N LEU A 24 -1.83 -26.25 8.93
CA LEU A 24 -1.55 -27.28 7.92
C LEU A 24 -1.45 -26.68 6.49
N SER A 25 -0.80 -25.54 6.37
CA SER A 25 -0.66 -24.76 5.13
C SER A 25 0.61 -23.89 5.21
N LYS A 26 0.82 -23.04 4.22
CA LYS A 26 1.88 -21.99 4.27
C LYS A 26 1.83 -21.16 5.56
N ARG A 27 0.68 -21.07 6.23
CA ARG A 27 0.52 -20.29 7.47
C ARG A 27 1.50 -20.69 8.57
N ILE A 28 1.92 -21.97 8.62
CA ILE A 28 2.91 -22.41 9.63
C ILE A 28 4.22 -21.62 9.53
N THR A 29 4.68 -21.31 8.31
CA THR A 29 5.92 -20.53 8.14
C THR A 29 5.77 -19.09 8.61
N GLY A 30 4.62 -18.49 8.35
CA GLY A 30 4.27 -17.14 8.82
C GLY A 30 4.07 -17.10 10.33
N TYR A 31 3.40 -18.10 10.91
CA TYR A 31 3.18 -18.24 12.34
C TYR A 31 4.52 -18.32 13.10
N VAL A 32 5.43 -19.19 12.66
CA VAL A 32 6.78 -19.29 13.24
C VAL A 32 7.56 -17.97 13.10
N ASN A 33 7.49 -17.33 11.93
CA ASN A 33 8.14 -16.05 11.71
C ASN A 33 7.56 -14.93 12.60
N TRP A 34 6.23 -14.93 12.78
CA TRP A 34 5.57 -13.96 13.66
C TRP A 34 6.05 -14.12 15.11
N HIS A 35 6.04 -15.34 15.66
CA HIS A 35 6.48 -15.59 17.02
C HIS A 35 7.98 -15.30 17.25
N ARG A 36 8.83 -15.59 16.27
CA ARG A 36 10.29 -15.39 16.39
C ARG A 36 10.73 -13.95 16.20
N ASN A 37 10.11 -13.23 15.28
CA ASN A 37 10.61 -11.95 14.80
C ASN A 37 9.61 -10.79 15.01
N ARG A 38 8.36 -10.92 14.54
CA ARG A 38 7.41 -9.80 14.51
C ARG A 38 6.83 -9.47 15.88
N ARG A 39 6.50 -10.48 16.67
CA ARG A 39 5.92 -10.30 18.01
C ARG A 39 6.69 -9.30 18.88
N LYS A 40 8.01 -9.23 18.73
CA LYS A 40 8.88 -8.36 19.53
C LYS A 40 8.79 -6.88 19.15
N HIS A 41 8.33 -6.55 17.94
CA HIS A 41 8.37 -5.21 17.37
C HIS A 41 7.01 -4.65 16.94
N LEU A 42 5.94 -5.43 17.10
CA LEU A 42 4.58 -5.03 16.76
C LEU A 42 3.69 -4.88 18.02
N PHE A 43 4.31 -4.70 19.20
CA PHE A 43 3.59 -4.47 20.46
C PHE A 43 3.67 -3.01 20.87
N GLY A 44 2.54 -2.53 21.30
CA GLY A 44 2.35 -1.17 21.80
C GLY A 44 1.28 -0.45 21.00
N ASN A 45 1.05 0.77 21.33
CA ASN A 45 0.13 1.68 20.68
C ASN A 45 0.78 2.43 19.49
N THR A 46 1.82 1.83 18.87
CA THR A 46 2.56 2.48 17.76
C THR A 46 1.65 2.87 16.61
N LEU A 47 0.75 1.96 16.22
CA LEU A 47 -0.18 2.19 15.11
C LEU A 47 -1.21 3.26 15.46
N GLU A 48 -1.75 3.23 16.66
CA GLU A 48 -2.70 4.22 17.18
C GLU A 48 -2.05 5.60 17.21
N LEU A 49 -0.84 5.72 17.79
CA LEU A 49 -0.09 6.98 17.83
C LEU A 49 0.21 7.51 16.42
N LEU A 50 0.53 6.61 15.48
CA LEU A 50 0.77 7.00 14.09
C LEU A 50 -0.50 7.58 13.46
N LEU A 51 -1.64 6.91 13.64
CA LEU A 51 -2.92 7.38 13.10
C LEU A 51 -3.33 8.72 13.74
N GLU A 52 -3.21 8.85 15.06
CA GLU A 52 -3.45 10.11 15.76
C GLU A 52 -2.58 11.24 15.20
N GLN A 53 -1.27 11.02 15.09
CA GLN A 53 -0.34 12.02 14.53
C GLN A 53 -0.68 12.35 13.06
N MET A 54 -0.97 11.34 12.23
CA MET A 54 -1.34 11.53 10.82
C MET A 54 -2.61 12.38 10.70
N GLN A 55 -3.62 12.13 11.52
CA GLN A 55 -4.89 12.85 11.52
C GLN A 55 -4.73 14.33 11.91
N THR A 56 -3.72 14.70 12.72
CA THR A 56 -3.45 16.12 13.04
C THR A 56 -3.12 16.96 11.80
N HIS A 57 -2.70 16.32 10.71
CA HIS A 57 -2.40 16.97 9.44
C HIS A 57 -3.62 17.10 8.51
N ALA A 58 -4.80 16.61 8.94
CA ALA A 58 -6.07 16.67 8.20
C ALA A 58 -5.92 16.24 6.71
N PRO A 59 -5.48 15.00 6.42
CA PRO A 59 -5.39 14.54 5.04
C PRO A 59 -6.77 14.46 4.39
N ASP A 60 -6.86 14.88 3.12
CA ASP A 60 -8.08 14.74 2.32
C ASP A 60 -8.34 13.28 1.93
N HIS A 61 -7.29 12.45 1.92
CA HIS A 61 -7.40 11.04 1.60
C HIS A 61 -6.23 10.23 2.18
N ILE A 62 -6.48 8.96 2.51
CA ILE A 62 -5.49 8.03 3.05
C ILE A 62 -5.28 6.88 2.07
N ALA A 63 -4.04 6.67 1.64
CA ALA A 63 -3.61 5.53 0.84
C ALA A 63 -2.96 4.46 1.72
N VAL A 64 -3.48 3.24 1.68
CA VAL A 64 -2.94 2.07 2.39
C VAL A 64 -2.43 1.06 1.37
N THR A 65 -1.11 0.89 1.29
CA THR A 65 -0.50 0.03 0.27
C THR A 65 -0.28 -1.41 0.71
N GLY A 66 -1.20 -1.97 1.49
CA GLY A 66 -1.37 -3.40 1.74
C GLY A 66 -0.66 -3.96 2.96
N ASP A 67 -0.73 -5.28 3.06
CA ASP A 67 -0.28 -6.09 4.21
C ASP A 67 -0.97 -5.66 5.52
N LEU A 68 -2.31 -5.67 5.51
CA LEU A 68 -3.12 -5.35 6.69
C LEU A 68 -3.04 -6.47 7.74
N VAL A 69 -2.94 -7.72 7.30
CA VAL A 69 -2.95 -8.91 8.14
C VAL A 69 -1.60 -9.64 8.12
N ASN A 70 -1.45 -10.71 8.91
CA ASN A 70 -0.23 -11.51 8.99
C ASN A 70 -0.33 -12.85 8.27
N LEU A 71 -1.40 -13.62 8.50
CA LEU A 71 -1.61 -14.97 7.99
C LEU A 71 -2.88 -15.11 7.14
N ALA A 72 -3.65 -14.04 7.00
CA ALA A 72 -4.95 -13.98 6.35
C ALA A 72 -5.94 -15.04 6.87
N THR A 73 -6.01 -15.19 8.19
CA THR A 73 -7.09 -15.94 8.84
C THR A 73 -8.40 -15.15 8.72
N GLU A 74 -9.54 -15.81 8.87
CA GLU A 74 -10.84 -15.13 8.83
C GLU A 74 -11.00 -14.08 9.93
N VAL A 75 -10.43 -14.36 11.11
CA VAL A 75 -10.46 -13.43 12.24
C VAL A 75 -9.62 -12.20 11.93
N GLU A 76 -8.41 -12.36 11.40
CA GLU A 76 -7.57 -11.21 11.00
C GLU A 76 -8.25 -10.36 9.93
N ILE A 77 -8.88 -10.99 8.92
CA ILE A 77 -9.57 -10.27 7.84
C ILE A 77 -10.74 -9.44 8.39
N ARG A 78 -11.53 -10.00 9.32
CA ARG A 78 -12.62 -9.25 9.98
C ARG A 78 -12.09 -8.12 10.87
N ASN A 79 -11.03 -8.38 11.63
CA ASN A 79 -10.41 -7.34 12.46
C ASN A 79 -9.86 -6.19 11.61
N ALA A 80 -9.29 -6.50 10.45
CA ALA A 80 -8.82 -5.50 9.50
C ALA A 80 -9.98 -4.66 8.91
N ALA A 81 -11.13 -5.27 8.65
CA ALA A 81 -12.33 -4.52 8.23
C ALA A 81 -12.80 -3.54 9.32
N LEU A 82 -12.83 -3.98 10.58
CA LEU A 82 -13.15 -3.12 11.72
C LEU A 82 -12.11 -2.01 11.92
N TRP A 83 -10.84 -2.32 11.77
CA TRP A 83 -9.78 -1.33 11.85
C TRP A 83 -9.91 -0.27 10.74
N LEU A 84 -10.17 -0.68 9.50
CA LEU A 84 -10.38 0.25 8.38
C LEU A 84 -11.53 1.22 8.65
N SER A 85 -12.64 0.76 9.24
CA SER A 85 -13.76 1.64 9.61
C SER A 85 -13.39 2.66 10.71
N GLY A 86 -12.36 2.38 11.50
CA GLY A 86 -11.79 3.33 12.46
C GLY A 86 -10.77 4.28 11.85
N VAL A 87 -10.18 3.95 10.69
CA VAL A 87 -9.23 4.84 9.99
C VAL A 87 -9.95 5.98 9.26
N GLY A 88 -11.09 5.68 8.64
CA GLY A 88 -11.91 6.67 7.94
C GLY A 88 -13.00 6.02 7.10
N GLU A 89 -13.87 6.87 6.57
CA GLU A 89 -14.93 6.42 5.65
C GLU A 89 -14.34 5.82 4.36
N PRO A 90 -15.02 4.84 3.75
CA PRO A 90 -14.51 4.21 2.52
C PRO A 90 -14.22 5.20 1.39
N ILE A 91 -14.92 6.33 1.35
CA ILE A 91 -14.70 7.35 0.33
C ILE A 91 -13.34 8.05 0.49
N ASP A 92 -12.82 8.13 1.72
CA ASP A 92 -11.60 8.87 2.07
C ASP A 92 -10.38 7.96 2.24
N VAL A 93 -10.57 6.64 2.09
CA VAL A 93 -9.48 5.65 2.26
C VAL A 93 -9.41 4.71 1.06
N SER A 94 -8.25 4.61 0.43
CA SER A 94 -7.97 3.68 -0.66
C SER A 94 -7.00 2.59 -0.23
N VAL A 95 -7.37 1.34 -0.43
CA VAL A 95 -6.56 0.16 -0.07
C VAL A 95 -6.18 -0.63 -1.31
N VAL A 96 -4.92 -1.08 -1.39
CA VAL A 96 -4.52 -2.14 -2.31
C VAL A 96 -3.97 -3.32 -1.51
N PRO A 97 -4.27 -4.58 -1.85
CA PRO A 97 -3.86 -5.71 -1.04
C PRO A 97 -2.37 -6.05 -1.22
N GLY A 98 -1.74 -6.51 -0.13
CA GLY A 98 -0.39 -7.03 -0.12
C GLY A 98 -0.30 -8.56 -0.17
N ASN A 99 0.92 -9.10 -0.05
CA ASN A 99 1.12 -10.55 -0.10
C ASN A 99 0.63 -11.27 1.17
N HIS A 100 0.59 -10.58 2.31
CA HIS A 100 0.02 -11.13 3.53
C HIS A 100 -1.50 -11.19 3.47
N ASP A 101 -2.16 -10.30 2.74
CA ASP A 101 -3.60 -10.30 2.53
C ASP A 101 -4.04 -11.43 1.57
N ALA A 102 -3.11 -11.92 0.74
CA ALA A 102 -3.28 -13.07 -0.16
C ALA A 102 -2.47 -14.31 0.27
N TYR A 103 -2.22 -14.49 1.56
CA TYR A 103 -1.22 -15.41 2.09
C TYR A 103 -1.39 -16.87 1.67
N VAL A 104 -2.64 -17.33 1.54
CA VAL A 104 -3.01 -18.69 1.09
C VAL A 104 -4.08 -18.64 0.01
N PRO A 105 -4.28 -19.70 -0.79
CA PRO A 105 -5.35 -19.75 -1.77
C PRO A 105 -6.71 -19.33 -1.20
N GLY A 106 -7.46 -18.50 -1.92
CA GLY A 106 -8.75 -17.97 -1.52
C GLY A 106 -8.70 -16.79 -0.54
N ALA A 107 -7.57 -16.50 0.11
CA ALA A 107 -7.45 -15.39 1.06
C ALA A 107 -7.68 -14.02 0.40
N ALA A 108 -7.09 -13.78 -0.77
CA ALA A 108 -7.31 -12.55 -1.53
C ALA A 108 -8.79 -12.29 -1.83
N GLY A 109 -9.56 -13.32 -2.16
CA GLY A 109 -11.00 -13.20 -2.39
C GLY A 109 -11.78 -12.86 -1.12
N ARG A 110 -11.41 -13.42 0.02
CA ARG A 110 -12.03 -13.10 1.32
C ARG A 110 -11.70 -11.68 1.77
N ALA A 111 -10.44 -11.27 1.64
CA ALA A 111 -10.00 -9.90 1.91
C ALA A 111 -10.73 -8.89 1.00
N ALA A 112 -10.78 -9.18 -0.30
CA ALA A 112 -11.50 -8.35 -1.26
C ALA A 112 -13.00 -8.25 -0.95
N ALA A 113 -13.63 -9.30 -0.43
CA ALA A 113 -15.03 -9.25 -0.03
C ALA A 113 -15.25 -8.45 1.25
N ALA A 114 -14.33 -8.57 2.22
CA ALA A 114 -14.45 -7.91 3.53
C ALA A 114 -14.11 -6.41 3.47
N TRP A 115 -13.21 -6.01 2.57
CA TRP A 115 -12.71 -4.63 2.45
C TRP A 115 -13.11 -3.98 1.12
N ASN A 116 -14.14 -4.52 0.46
CA ASN A 116 -14.57 -4.12 -0.88
C ASN A 116 -14.71 -2.61 -1.05
N ASP A 117 -15.37 -1.95 -0.09
CA ASP A 117 -15.66 -0.52 -0.16
C ASP A 117 -14.41 0.36 -0.14
N TYR A 118 -13.30 -0.16 0.40
CA TYR A 118 -11.99 0.47 0.43
C TYR A 118 -11.13 0.14 -0.81
N MET A 119 -11.52 -0.85 -1.62
CA MET A 119 -10.81 -1.32 -2.81
C MET A 119 -11.63 -1.21 -4.10
N ALA A 120 -12.70 -0.41 -4.09
CA ALA A 120 -13.56 -0.12 -5.22
C ALA A 120 -13.28 1.27 -5.79
N GLY A 121 -13.51 1.47 -7.08
CA GLY A 121 -13.52 2.76 -7.74
C GLY A 121 -14.81 3.53 -7.50
N ASP A 122 -14.81 4.82 -7.86
CA ASP A 122 -16.01 5.63 -7.80
C ASP A 122 -17.04 5.13 -8.83
N GLY A 123 -18.23 4.79 -8.36
CA GLY A 123 -19.31 4.28 -9.20
C GLY A 123 -19.20 2.81 -9.59
N ASP A 124 -18.22 2.07 -9.05
CA ASP A 124 -18.16 0.62 -9.28
C ASP A 124 -19.37 -0.08 -8.66
N VAL A 125 -20.00 -0.97 -9.41
CA VAL A 125 -21.01 -1.87 -8.87
C VAL A 125 -20.27 -2.95 -8.06
N LEU A 126 -20.75 -3.24 -6.85
CA LEU A 126 -20.12 -4.18 -5.90
C LEU A 126 -19.67 -5.52 -6.53
N ALA A 127 -20.41 -6.04 -7.51
CA ALA A 127 -20.07 -7.27 -8.22
C ALA A 127 -18.85 -7.15 -9.14
N GLU A 128 -18.55 -5.95 -9.65
CA GLU A 128 -17.42 -5.67 -10.55
C GLU A 128 -16.22 -5.06 -9.81
N ALA A 129 -16.40 -4.57 -8.62
CA ALA A 129 -15.43 -3.89 -7.76
C ALA A 129 -14.16 -4.72 -7.44
N ARG A 130 -14.13 -6.01 -7.78
CA ARG A 130 -12.96 -6.88 -7.58
C ARG A 130 -11.92 -6.83 -8.69
N LYS A 131 -12.14 -5.99 -9.70
CA LYS A 131 -11.23 -5.88 -10.85
C LYS A 131 -10.25 -4.73 -10.66
N PHE A 132 -9.01 -5.06 -10.41
CA PHE A 132 -7.93 -4.08 -10.49
C PHE A 132 -7.52 -3.81 -11.95
N PRO A 133 -7.11 -2.56 -12.29
CA PRO A 133 -7.08 -1.40 -11.41
C PRO A 133 -8.49 -0.86 -11.14
N TYR A 134 -8.65 -0.22 -9.98
CA TYR A 134 -9.76 0.68 -9.72
C TYR A 134 -9.29 2.14 -9.77
N VAL A 135 -10.20 3.10 -9.88
CA VAL A 135 -9.89 4.53 -9.85
C VAL A 135 -10.82 5.29 -8.93
N ARG A 136 -10.26 6.24 -8.18
CA ARG A 136 -10.99 7.23 -7.39
C ARG A 136 -10.57 8.63 -7.78
N ARG A 137 -11.54 9.49 -8.05
CA ARG A 137 -11.33 10.88 -8.38
C ARG A 137 -11.58 11.76 -7.16
N ARG A 138 -10.62 12.59 -6.82
CA ARG A 138 -10.69 13.52 -5.70
C ARG A 138 -10.26 14.90 -6.20
N GLY A 139 -11.24 15.70 -6.63
CA GLY A 139 -10.96 16.94 -7.34
C GLY A 139 -10.09 16.68 -8.57
N ASN A 140 -8.91 17.27 -8.61
CA ASN A 140 -7.96 17.17 -9.72
C ASN A 140 -6.98 15.99 -9.58
N VAL A 141 -7.17 15.11 -8.58
CA VAL A 141 -6.31 13.94 -8.35
C VAL A 141 -7.06 12.66 -8.64
N ALA A 142 -6.42 11.75 -9.36
CA ALA A 142 -6.89 10.40 -9.59
C ALA A 142 -6.00 9.38 -8.85
N ILE A 143 -6.59 8.61 -7.96
CA ILE A 143 -5.93 7.54 -7.20
C ILE A 143 -6.24 6.21 -7.90
N VAL A 144 -5.21 5.55 -8.43
CA VAL A 144 -5.33 4.31 -9.20
C VAL A 144 -4.78 3.15 -8.39
N GLY A 145 -5.65 2.28 -7.90
CA GLY A 145 -5.26 1.11 -7.13
C GLY A 145 -4.95 -0.09 -8.04
N CYS A 146 -3.72 -0.63 -7.94
CA CYS A 146 -3.27 -1.83 -8.63
C CYS A 146 -3.01 -2.97 -7.64
N SER A 147 -3.37 -4.21 -7.98
CA SER A 147 -3.06 -5.36 -7.14
C SER A 147 -1.90 -6.17 -7.70
N THR A 148 -1.01 -6.56 -6.80
CA THR A 148 0.02 -7.58 -7.04
C THR A 148 -0.11 -8.77 -6.10
N ALA A 149 -1.16 -8.77 -5.28
CA ALA A 149 -1.42 -9.79 -4.27
C ALA A 149 -1.82 -11.12 -4.91
N VAL A 150 -1.00 -12.15 -4.69
CA VAL A 150 -1.24 -13.52 -5.13
C VAL A 150 -0.79 -14.51 -4.06
N ALA A 151 -1.51 -15.62 -3.95
CA ALA A 151 -1.05 -16.72 -3.10
C ALA A 151 0.21 -17.34 -3.72
N THR A 152 1.24 -17.52 -2.89
CA THR A 152 2.53 -18.08 -3.31
C THR A 152 2.91 -19.29 -2.47
N PRO A 153 3.79 -20.18 -2.98
CA PRO A 153 4.32 -21.30 -2.18
C PRO A 153 5.01 -20.83 -0.89
N PRO A 154 5.26 -21.74 0.07
CA PRO A 154 6.10 -21.46 1.23
C PRO A 154 7.44 -20.82 0.82
N PHE A 155 7.96 -19.91 1.67
CA PHE A 155 9.20 -19.16 1.46
C PHE A 155 9.21 -18.18 0.29
N SER A 156 8.07 -17.97 -0.38
CA SER A 156 7.89 -16.96 -1.41
C SER A 156 6.88 -15.90 -0.98
N ALA A 157 7.19 -14.65 -1.28
CA ALA A 157 6.32 -13.49 -1.11
C ALA A 157 6.34 -12.63 -2.38
N ASN A 158 6.36 -13.29 -3.55
CA ASN A 158 6.36 -12.61 -4.84
C ASN A 158 4.98 -12.03 -5.14
N GLY A 159 4.96 -10.84 -5.73
CA GLY A 159 3.77 -10.28 -6.32
C GLY A 159 3.68 -10.58 -7.82
N TYR A 160 2.48 -10.40 -8.39
CA TYR A 160 2.26 -10.61 -9.82
C TYR A 160 1.42 -9.49 -10.44
N PHE A 161 2.05 -8.71 -11.31
CA PHE A 161 1.35 -7.71 -12.15
C PHE A 161 1.07 -8.32 -13.52
N SER A 162 -0.20 -8.69 -13.77
CA SER A 162 -0.60 -9.44 -14.96
C SER A 162 -0.61 -8.57 -16.22
N GLY A 163 -0.49 -9.21 -17.40
CA GLY A 163 -0.59 -8.51 -18.69
C GLY A 163 -1.98 -7.87 -18.92
N GLY A 164 -3.04 -8.53 -18.44
CA GLY A 164 -4.40 -7.99 -18.53
C GLY A 164 -4.57 -6.73 -17.65
N GLN A 165 -4.05 -6.75 -16.41
CA GLN A 165 -4.06 -5.56 -15.58
C GLN A 165 -3.19 -4.43 -16.18
N ALA A 166 -2.02 -4.77 -16.72
CA ALA A 166 -1.14 -3.78 -17.35
C ALA A 166 -1.83 -3.02 -18.48
N ARG A 167 -2.58 -3.71 -19.36
CA ARG A 167 -3.35 -3.07 -20.44
C ARG A 167 -4.41 -2.13 -19.89
N ARG A 168 -5.24 -2.60 -18.93
CA ARG A 168 -6.27 -1.75 -18.31
C ARG A 168 -5.68 -0.55 -17.59
N THR A 169 -4.53 -0.74 -16.89
CA THR A 169 -3.84 0.37 -16.21
C THR A 169 -3.29 1.38 -17.23
N LEU A 170 -2.75 0.91 -18.35
CA LEU A 170 -2.28 1.78 -19.43
C LEU A 170 -3.41 2.65 -19.99
N ASP A 171 -4.53 2.01 -20.38
CA ASP A 171 -5.67 2.70 -20.96
C ASP A 171 -6.25 3.72 -19.96
N LEU A 172 -6.41 3.33 -18.70
CA LEU A 172 -6.92 4.19 -17.64
C LEU A 172 -5.99 5.40 -17.38
N LEU A 173 -4.68 5.18 -17.24
CA LEU A 173 -3.74 6.29 -16.98
C LEU A 173 -3.64 7.26 -18.16
N ARG A 174 -3.79 6.79 -19.40
CA ARG A 174 -3.87 7.66 -20.59
C ARG A 174 -5.12 8.54 -20.52
N GLN A 175 -6.28 7.91 -20.29
CA GLN A 175 -7.54 8.64 -20.17
C GLN A 175 -7.47 9.70 -19.07
N LEU A 176 -6.99 9.36 -17.87
CA LEU A 176 -6.87 10.30 -16.76
C LEU A 176 -5.88 11.43 -17.04
N GLY A 177 -4.80 11.14 -17.78
CA GLY A 177 -3.85 12.17 -18.24
C GLY A 177 -4.47 13.11 -19.28
N ASP A 178 -5.25 12.56 -20.23
CA ASP A 178 -5.98 13.36 -21.22
C ASP A 178 -7.09 14.22 -20.57
N GLU A 179 -7.68 13.76 -19.45
CA GLU A 179 -8.59 14.53 -18.59
C GLU A 179 -7.85 15.60 -17.76
N GLY A 180 -6.51 15.62 -17.78
CA GLY A 180 -5.68 16.58 -17.05
C GLY A 180 -5.57 16.33 -15.55
N LEU A 181 -5.78 15.10 -15.07
CA LEU A 181 -5.71 14.77 -13.64
C LEU A 181 -4.28 14.40 -13.20
N ALA A 182 -3.89 14.78 -11.98
CA ALA A 182 -2.72 14.23 -11.31
C ALA A 182 -2.97 12.77 -10.95
N ARG A 183 -2.12 11.86 -11.43
CA ARG A 183 -2.31 10.40 -11.31
C ARG A 183 -1.40 9.81 -10.24
N VAL A 184 -1.98 9.30 -9.15
CA VAL A 184 -1.28 8.60 -8.08
C VAL A 184 -1.58 7.12 -8.17
N VAL A 185 -0.55 6.29 -8.39
CA VAL A 185 -0.69 4.83 -8.52
C VAL A 185 -0.32 4.15 -7.21
N LEU A 186 -1.23 3.36 -6.66
CA LEU A 186 -1.01 2.52 -5.48
C LEU A 186 -0.70 1.09 -5.91
N ILE A 187 0.36 0.50 -5.36
CA ILE A 187 0.75 -0.89 -5.59
C ILE A 187 1.52 -1.40 -4.37
N HIS A 188 1.38 -2.68 -4.00
CA HIS A 188 2.07 -3.17 -2.81
C HIS A 188 3.55 -3.48 -3.05
N HIS A 189 3.86 -4.32 -4.04
CA HIS A 189 5.25 -4.71 -4.31
C HIS A 189 6.00 -3.64 -5.10
N PRO A 190 7.28 -3.36 -4.76
CA PRO A 190 8.09 -2.37 -5.47
C PRO A 190 8.19 -2.68 -6.97
N PRO A 191 7.83 -1.73 -7.86
CA PRO A 191 7.93 -1.94 -9.30
C PRO A 191 9.35 -1.66 -9.84
N ILE A 192 10.36 -1.79 -8.98
CA ILE A 192 11.76 -1.47 -9.25
C ILE A 192 12.60 -2.75 -9.21
N ARG A 193 13.45 -2.94 -10.22
CA ARG A 193 14.38 -4.06 -10.25
C ARG A 193 15.43 -3.90 -9.16
N GLY A 194 15.63 -4.95 -8.36
CA GLY A 194 16.62 -4.98 -7.28
C GLY A 194 16.14 -4.37 -5.96
N ALA A 195 14.97 -3.72 -5.91
CA ALA A 195 14.42 -3.16 -4.67
C ALA A 195 13.97 -4.24 -3.67
N ALA A 196 13.70 -5.44 -4.13
CA ALA A 196 13.38 -6.59 -3.29
C ALA A 196 14.15 -7.84 -3.74
N ALA A 197 14.42 -8.76 -2.80
CA ALA A 197 15.04 -10.06 -3.07
C ALA A 197 14.18 -10.89 -4.06
N ASN A 198 14.81 -11.80 -4.79
CA ASN A 198 14.14 -12.58 -5.84
C ASN A 198 12.87 -13.30 -5.40
N HIS A 199 12.82 -13.82 -4.17
CA HIS A 199 11.67 -14.50 -3.59
C HIS A 199 10.58 -13.55 -3.04
N LYS A 200 10.80 -12.23 -3.16
CA LYS A 200 9.88 -11.16 -2.69
C LYS A 200 9.59 -10.11 -3.77
N ARG A 201 10.17 -10.25 -4.95
CA ARG A 201 10.03 -9.26 -6.02
C ARG A 201 8.65 -9.28 -6.67
N MET A 202 8.29 -8.22 -7.34
CA MET A 202 7.18 -8.21 -8.27
C MET A 202 7.56 -8.95 -9.57
N VAL A 203 6.75 -9.91 -9.97
CA VAL A 203 6.77 -10.46 -11.33
C VAL A 203 5.92 -9.54 -12.22
N GLY A 204 6.53 -9.02 -13.30
CA GLY A 204 5.88 -8.03 -14.17
C GLY A 204 6.46 -6.62 -14.08
N ILE A 205 7.60 -6.42 -13.43
CA ILE A 205 8.29 -5.12 -13.34
C ILE A 205 8.48 -4.47 -14.73
N ARG A 206 8.85 -5.26 -15.75
CA ARG A 206 9.02 -4.73 -17.13
C ARG A 206 7.69 -4.23 -17.71
N ARG A 207 6.58 -4.92 -17.44
CA ARG A 207 5.23 -4.51 -17.87
C ARG A 207 4.80 -3.22 -17.20
N PHE A 208 4.99 -3.11 -15.88
CA PHE A 208 4.69 -1.88 -15.15
C PHE A 208 5.53 -0.71 -15.64
N GLY A 209 6.83 -0.91 -15.82
CA GLY A 209 7.71 0.12 -16.39
C GLY A 209 7.35 0.53 -17.82
N ALA A 210 6.79 -0.38 -18.64
CA ALA A 210 6.25 -0.03 -19.96
C ALA A 210 5.01 0.86 -19.84
N VAL A 211 4.08 0.53 -18.92
CA VAL A 211 2.90 1.35 -18.64
C VAL A 211 3.31 2.77 -18.23
N MET A 212 4.29 2.91 -17.33
CA MET A 212 4.76 4.24 -16.90
C MET A 212 5.40 5.02 -18.05
N ARG A 213 6.21 4.40 -18.90
CA ARG A 213 6.80 5.09 -20.06
C ARG A 213 5.77 5.56 -21.07
N GLU A 214 4.68 4.80 -21.26
CA GLU A 214 3.69 5.08 -22.28
C GLU A 214 2.57 6.02 -21.81
N ALA A 215 2.12 5.91 -20.56
CA ALA A 215 1.04 6.73 -20.03
C ALA A 215 1.55 7.81 -19.06
N GLY A 216 2.59 7.52 -18.28
CA GLY A 216 3.03 8.39 -17.18
C GLY A 216 2.16 8.23 -15.93
N ALA A 217 2.61 8.85 -14.87
CA ALA A 217 1.90 9.13 -13.62
C ALA A 217 2.73 10.18 -12.85
N GLU A 218 2.10 10.89 -11.95
CA GLU A 218 2.80 11.90 -11.13
C GLU A 218 3.44 11.28 -9.89
N LEU A 219 2.90 10.13 -9.41
CA LEU A 219 3.42 9.47 -8.21
C LEU A 219 3.06 7.98 -8.20
N VAL A 220 3.98 7.14 -7.72
CA VAL A 220 3.73 5.72 -7.41
C VAL A 220 4.05 5.47 -5.95
N LEU A 221 3.09 4.92 -5.20
CA LEU A 221 3.24 4.57 -3.79
C LEU A 221 3.24 3.05 -3.60
N HIS A 222 4.16 2.56 -2.77
CA HIS A 222 4.26 1.13 -2.49
C HIS A 222 4.72 0.83 -1.06
N GLY A 223 4.65 -0.45 -0.65
CA GLY A 223 5.07 -0.97 0.64
C GLY A 223 6.05 -2.14 0.52
N HIS A 224 5.73 -3.23 1.21
CA HIS A 224 6.37 -4.54 1.16
C HIS A 224 7.79 -4.63 1.73
N THR A 225 8.64 -3.65 1.50
CA THR A 225 10.04 -3.69 1.95
C THR A 225 10.21 -3.22 3.38
N HIS A 226 9.24 -2.53 3.94
CA HIS A 226 9.29 -1.84 5.23
C HIS A 226 10.50 -0.89 5.32
N LEU A 227 10.80 -0.21 4.23
CA LEU A 227 11.93 0.72 4.12
C LEU A 227 11.44 2.07 3.61
N ASN A 228 12.07 3.13 4.06
CA ASN A 228 11.87 4.46 3.54
C ASN A 228 12.73 4.63 2.28
N THR A 229 12.17 4.35 1.11
CA THR A 229 12.92 4.44 -0.16
C THR A 229 12.26 5.39 -1.14
N ARG A 230 13.09 6.04 -1.94
CA ARG A 230 12.72 6.83 -3.11
C ARG A 230 13.44 6.28 -4.33
N TYR A 231 12.68 5.95 -5.35
CA TYR A 231 13.17 5.55 -6.67
C TYR A 231 12.50 6.41 -7.74
N THR A 232 12.93 6.22 -8.96
CA THR A 232 12.35 6.91 -10.12
C THR A 232 12.19 5.93 -11.25
N LEU A 233 11.05 6.01 -11.95
CA LEU A 233 10.80 5.31 -13.20
C LEU A 233 10.75 6.32 -14.36
N PRO A 234 11.19 5.95 -15.56
CA PRO A 234 10.92 6.74 -16.74
C PRO A 234 9.40 6.81 -16.99
N GLY A 235 8.84 8.00 -17.12
CA GLY A 235 7.46 8.26 -17.49
C GLY A 235 7.35 8.92 -18.87
N ARG A 236 6.12 9.18 -19.32
CA ARG A 236 5.81 9.78 -20.62
C ARG A 236 6.29 11.24 -20.71
N GLU A 237 6.03 12.02 -19.68
CA GLU A 237 6.28 13.48 -19.63
C GLU A 237 7.45 13.85 -18.73
N GLY A 238 8.05 12.89 -18.07
CA GLY A 238 9.14 13.10 -17.13
C GLY A 238 9.36 11.92 -16.21
N PRO A 239 10.27 12.04 -15.25
CA PRO A 239 10.53 11.00 -14.27
C PRO A 239 9.34 10.84 -13.31
N VAL A 240 8.94 9.61 -13.05
CA VAL A 240 7.86 9.25 -12.11
C VAL A 240 8.48 8.85 -10.77
N PRO A 241 8.24 9.61 -9.69
CA PRO A 241 8.69 9.23 -8.35
C PRO A 241 7.99 7.96 -7.86
N VAL A 242 8.75 7.08 -7.21
CA VAL A 242 8.28 5.82 -6.64
C VAL A 242 8.69 5.78 -5.17
N ILE A 243 7.72 5.93 -4.27
CA ILE A 243 7.96 6.16 -2.84
C ILE A 243 7.45 4.98 -2.02
N CYS A 244 8.30 4.51 -1.12
CA CYS A 244 7.95 3.53 -0.09
C CYS A 244 7.97 4.17 1.30
N ILE A 245 7.29 3.50 2.23
CA ILE A 245 7.27 3.86 3.64
C ILE A 245 7.61 2.65 4.51
N ALA A 246 8.15 2.89 5.71
CA ALA A 246 8.30 1.87 6.74
C ALA A 246 6.93 1.32 7.16
N SER A 247 6.92 0.12 7.75
CA SER A 247 5.68 -0.48 8.29
C SER A 247 5.07 0.43 9.36
N ALA A 248 3.77 0.70 9.24
CA ALA A 248 3.04 1.59 10.14
C ALA A 248 2.98 1.10 11.60
N SER A 249 3.25 -0.18 11.85
CA SER A 249 3.22 -0.81 13.18
C SER A 249 4.62 -1.10 13.76
N GLN A 250 5.70 -0.73 13.07
CA GLN A 250 7.08 -1.05 13.49
C GLN A 250 7.54 -0.18 14.66
N SER A 251 7.78 -0.78 15.82
CA SER A 251 8.39 -0.09 16.97
C SER A 251 9.87 0.25 16.72
N PRO A 252 10.42 1.29 17.38
CA PRO A 252 11.84 1.60 17.33
C PRO A 252 12.73 0.46 17.85
N GLY A 253 14.05 0.52 17.58
CA GLY A 253 15.06 -0.42 18.07
C GLY A 253 15.19 -1.72 17.27
N GLY A 254 14.42 -1.90 16.19
CA GLY A 254 14.57 -3.01 15.27
C GLY A 254 15.60 -2.79 14.16
N LYS A 255 15.77 -3.82 13.29
CA LYS A 255 16.62 -3.71 12.09
C LYS A 255 16.01 -2.87 10.97
N LYS A 256 14.70 -2.66 11.04
CA LYS A 256 13.94 -1.86 10.07
C LYS A 256 13.69 -0.48 10.65
N PRO A 257 13.51 0.54 9.80
CA PRO A 257 13.09 1.86 10.27
C PRO A 257 11.82 1.76 11.13
N PRO A 258 11.68 2.64 12.14
CA PRO A 258 10.46 2.72 12.94
C PRO A 258 9.27 3.14 12.08
N ALA A 259 8.08 2.99 12.63
CA ALA A 259 6.82 3.36 12.00
C ALA A 259 6.85 4.80 11.47
N GLY A 260 6.21 4.98 10.33
CA GLY A 260 6.14 6.29 9.71
C GLY A 260 4.99 6.39 8.72
N PHE A 261 4.72 7.62 8.30
CA PHE A 261 3.78 7.93 7.23
C PHE A 261 4.34 9.01 6.32
N ASN A 262 3.90 9.01 5.07
CA ASN A 262 4.18 10.10 4.14
C ASN A 262 2.95 11.00 4.03
N LEU A 263 3.18 12.29 3.82
CA LEU A 263 2.20 13.25 3.34
C LEU A 263 2.65 13.79 1.99
N PHE A 264 1.70 13.91 1.07
CA PHE A 264 1.91 14.51 -0.24
C PHE A 264 0.89 15.61 -0.44
N ASP A 265 1.37 16.85 -0.49
CA ASP A 265 0.56 18.00 -0.91
C ASP A 265 0.69 18.12 -2.43
N ILE A 266 -0.42 17.86 -3.13
CA ILE A 266 -0.51 17.86 -4.59
C ILE A 266 -1.26 19.10 -5.04
N GLU A 267 -0.60 19.92 -5.86
CA GLU A 267 -1.17 21.15 -6.39
C GLU A 267 -0.67 21.45 -7.81
N GLY A 268 -1.29 22.38 -8.49
CA GLY A 268 -0.94 22.76 -9.83
C GLY A 268 -2.08 22.62 -10.83
N GLU A 269 -1.71 22.55 -12.08
CA GLU A 269 -2.60 22.48 -13.25
C GLU A 269 -2.15 21.32 -14.15
N PRO A 270 -2.98 20.88 -15.10
CA PRO A 270 -2.64 19.83 -16.05
C PRO A 270 -1.27 20.03 -16.71
N GLY A 271 -0.40 19.00 -16.59
CA GLY A 271 0.98 19.03 -17.11
C GLY A 271 1.99 19.85 -16.28
N ARG A 272 1.56 20.45 -15.16
CA ARG A 272 2.42 21.23 -14.26
C ARG A 272 2.12 20.93 -12.79
N TRP A 273 2.01 19.65 -12.46
CA TRP A 273 1.78 19.21 -11.10
C TRP A 273 3.03 19.39 -10.25
N GLN A 274 2.86 19.88 -9.03
CA GLN A 274 3.88 19.93 -7.99
C GLN A 274 3.43 19.04 -6.84
N ILE A 275 4.36 18.23 -6.33
CA ILE A 275 4.11 17.33 -5.21
C ILE A 275 5.13 17.64 -4.14
N HIS A 276 4.66 18.19 -3.03
CA HIS A 276 5.49 18.39 -1.85
C HIS A 276 5.36 17.15 -0.95
N HIS A 277 6.46 16.46 -0.72
CA HIS A 277 6.54 15.24 0.08
C HIS A 277 7.15 15.52 1.43
N LYS A 278 6.42 15.17 2.49
CA LYS A 278 6.93 15.09 3.86
C LYS A 278 6.82 13.66 4.37
N ARG A 279 7.88 13.18 5.00
CA ARG A 279 7.88 11.90 5.71
C ARG A 279 8.04 12.14 7.18
N TYR A 280 7.14 11.52 7.95
CA TYR A 280 7.20 11.46 9.40
C TYR A 280 7.62 10.07 9.86
N ALA A 281 8.49 9.99 10.86
CA ALA A 281 8.91 8.74 11.47
C ALA A 281 8.84 8.84 13.00
N LEU A 282 8.45 7.75 13.63
CA LEU A 282 8.42 7.61 15.08
C LEU A 282 9.84 7.70 15.62
N ASN A 283 10.03 8.53 16.64
CA ASN A 283 11.32 8.70 17.33
C ASN A 283 11.63 7.52 18.25
N ASP A 284 12.87 7.46 18.72
CA ASP A 284 13.33 6.41 19.64
C ASP A 284 12.60 6.42 21.00
N ASP A 285 11.97 7.53 21.38
CA ASP A 285 11.11 7.63 22.55
C ASP A 285 9.79 6.83 22.44
N ALA A 286 9.51 6.31 21.23
CA ALA A 286 8.28 5.59 20.87
C ALA A 286 6.97 6.36 21.17
N ARG A 287 7.02 7.70 21.16
CA ARG A 287 5.87 8.58 21.49
C ARG A 287 5.70 9.74 20.53
N THR A 288 6.79 10.28 20.01
CA THR A 288 6.78 11.48 19.17
C THR A 288 7.21 11.15 17.74
N PHE A 289 6.76 11.97 16.78
CA PHE A 289 7.13 11.86 15.38
C PHE A 289 7.94 13.07 14.96
N SER A 290 8.93 12.86 14.09
CA SER A 290 9.69 13.94 13.47
C SER A 290 9.71 13.81 11.97
N VAL A 291 9.89 14.95 11.29
CA VAL A 291 10.06 14.99 9.83
C VAL A 291 11.44 14.44 9.47
N THR A 292 11.47 13.42 8.62
CA THR A 292 12.70 12.77 8.13
C THR A 292 12.94 12.97 6.64
N ALA A 293 11.97 13.53 5.92
CA ALA A 293 12.11 14.05 4.55
C ALA A 293 11.16 15.24 4.39
N ASP A 294 11.58 16.26 3.66
CA ASP A 294 10.79 17.43 3.29
C ASP A 294 11.35 17.94 1.94
N GLU A 295 10.64 17.64 0.85
CA GLU A 295 11.17 17.83 -0.50
C GLU A 295 10.05 18.02 -1.55
N VAL A 296 10.37 18.65 -2.64
CA VAL A 296 9.53 18.70 -3.84
C VAL A 296 9.97 17.56 -4.77
N LEU A 297 9.01 16.78 -5.29
CA LEU A 297 9.25 15.62 -6.15
C LEU A 297 9.26 16.02 -7.63
#